data_131a78b7a434a05076599a0b673c2bea
#
_entry.id   131a78b7a434a05076599a0b673c2bea
#
_cell.length_a   1.000
_cell.length_b   1.000
_cell.length_c   1.000
_cell.angle_alpha   90.00
_cell.angle_beta   90.00
_cell.angle_gamma   90.00
#
_symmetry.space_group_name_H-M   'P 1'
#
loop_
_entity.id
_entity.type
_entity.pdbx_description
1 polymer ?
#
loop_
_entity_poly.entity_id
_entity_poly.type
_entity_poly.pdbx_seq_one_letter_code
_entity_poly.pdbx_strand_id
1 'polypeptide(L)'
;MAQLLIERKLTNCVNFHAITCTYSWEGKVTTEPEVVALIKTHAEHFDAVAATVKETVPYTNFVGQIEVPRVNDAFAAWLNDTVRP
;
A
#
# COMPACT_ATOMS: atom_id res chain seq x y z
N MET A 1 3.51 -9.72 0.75
CA MET A 1 3.49 -8.40 0.06
C MET A 1 4.32 -7.37 0.82
N ALA A 2 3.99 -7.05 2.05
CA ALA A 2 4.70 -6.00 2.79
C ALA A 2 6.19 -6.26 2.94
N GLN A 3 6.57 -7.49 3.27
CA GLN A 3 7.97 -7.85 3.38
C GLN A 3 8.73 -7.61 2.08
N LEU A 4 8.14 -7.96 0.95
CA LEU A 4 8.76 -7.75 -0.37
C LEU A 4 8.92 -6.26 -0.69
N LEU A 5 7.94 -5.44 -0.34
CA LEU A 5 8.03 -3.99 -0.51
C LEU A 5 9.19 -3.41 0.30
N ILE A 6 9.38 -3.89 1.53
CA ILE A 6 10.47 -3.45 2.40
C ILE A 6 11.82 -3.91 1.83
N GLU A 7 11.92 -5.17 1.38
CA GLU A 7 13.14 -5.69 0.78
C GLU A 7 13.55 -4.90 -0.47
N ARG A 8 12.58 -4.45 -1.24
CA ARG A 8 12.82 -3.64 -2.45
C ARG A 8 13.04 -2.15 -2.13
N LYS A 9 13.03 -1.79 -0.85
CA LYS A 9 13.23 -0.40 -0.40
C LYS A 9 12.19 0.57 -0.95
N LEU A 10 10.99 0.08 -1.17
CA LEU A 10 9.85 0.89 -1.61
C LEU A 10 9.09 1.47 -0.42
N THR A 11 9.23 0.87 0.73
CA THR A 11 8.69 1.34 2.00
C THR A 11 9.50 0.76 3.15
N ASN A 12 9.34 1.33 4.34
CA ASN A 12 9.82 0.72 5.57
C ASN A 12 8.74 0.66 6.65
N CYS A 13 7.51 1.01 6.28
CA CYS A 13 6.39 0.99 7.23
C CYS A 13 5.07 0.75 6.50
N VAL A 14 4.41 -0.34 6.87
CA VAL A 14 3.08 -0.67 6.36
C VAL A 14 2.16 -0.90 7.56
N ASN A 15 1.04 -0.20 7.61
CA ASN A 15 -0.01 -0.47 8.60
C ASN A 15 -1.11 -1.29 7.95
N PHE A 16 -1.66 -2.21 8.72
CA PHE A 16 -2.79 -3.03 8.29
C PHE A 16 -3.97 -2.79 9.21
N HIS A 17 -5.18 -2.76 8.64
CA HIS A 17 -6.38 -2.85 9.47
C HIS A 17 -7.47 -3.64 8.75
N ALA A 18 -8.20 -4.39 9.54
CA ALA A 18 -9.29 -5.22 9.05
C ALA A 18 -10.53 -4.37 8.80
N ILE A 19 -11.16 -4.59 7.67
CA ILE A 19 -12.41 -3.94 7.28
C ILE A 19 -13.38 -4.99 6.76
N THR A 20 -14.61 -4.55 6.51
CA THR A 20 -15.60 -5.32 5.77
C THR A 20 -15.84 -4.60 4.45
N CYS A 21 -15.81 -5.33 3.36
CA CYS A 21 -15.98 -4.80 2.02
C CYS A 21 -17.25 -5.37 1.38
N THR A 22 -18.06 -4.51 0.81
CA THR A 22 -19.19 -4.90 -0.02
C THR A 22 -18.94 -4.44 -1.44
N TYR A 23 -18.98 -5.36 -2.38
CA TYR A 23 -18.66 -5.04 -3.77
C TYR A 23 -19.54 -5.84 -4.73
N SER A 24 -19.57 -5.40 -5.98
CA SER A 24 -20.25 -6.09 -7.07
C SER A 24 -19.25 -6.90 -7.90
N TRP A 25 -19.57 -8.16 -8.09
CA TRP A 25 -18.75 -9.05 -8.91
C TRP A 25 -19.67 -9.94 -9.74
N GLU A 26 -19.48 -9.92 -11.06
CA GLU A 26 -20.27 -10.74 -12.00
C GLU A 26 -21.77 -10.63 -11.78
N GLY A 27 -22.26 -9.41 -11.57
CA GLY A 27 -23.68 -9.13 -11.37
C GLY A 27 -24.21 -9.46 -9.97
N LYS A 28 -23.35 -9.89 -9.05
CA LYS A 28 -23.71 -10.21 -7.68
C LYS A 28 -23.10 -9.24 -6.69
N VAL A 29 -23.82 -8.96 -5.61
CA VAL A 29 -23.31 -8.16 -4.50
C VAL A 29 -22.77 -9.10 -3.43
N THR A 30 -21.52 -8.91 -3.08
CA THR A 30 -20.80 -9.76 -2.12
C THR A 30 -20.27 -8.92 -0.97
N THR A 31 -20.37 -9.43 0.25
CA THR A 31 -19.79 -8.80 1.44
C THR A 31 -18.82 -9.78 2.09
N GLU A 32 -17.59 -9.34 2.33
CA GLU A 32 -16.58 -10.20 2.93
C GLU A 32 -15.54 -9.40 3.72
N PRO A 33 -14.80 -10.09 4.61
CA PRO A 33 -13.66 -9.45 5.29
C PRO A 33 -12.55 -9.10 4.32
N GLU A 34 -11.88 -7.98 4.60
CA GLU A 34 -10.75 -7.51 3.81
C GLU A 34 -9.75 -6.81 4.71
N VAL A 35 -8.53 -6.61 4.22
CA VAL A 35 -7.48 -5.89 4.94
C VAL A 35 -7.02 -4.72 4.10
N VAL A 36 -6.97 -3.54 4.70
CA VAL A 36 -6.38 -2.35 4.09
C VAL A 36 -4.92 -2.26 4.52
N ALA A 37 -4.04 -2.06 3.55
CA ALA A 37 -2.64 -1.77 3.80
C ALA A 37 -2.37 -0.29 3.50
N LEU A 38 -1.86 0.43 4.50
CA LEU A 38 -1.39 1.81 4.34
C LEU A 38 0.13 1.77 4.23
N ILE A 39 0.61 2.01 3.03
CA ILE A 39 2.03 1.92 2.68
C ILE A 39 2.61 3.32 2.64
N LYS A 40 3.61 3.60 3.51
CA LYS A 40 4.27 4.91 3.54
C LYS A 40 5.44 4.90 2.57
N THR A 41 5.40 5.80 1.60
CA THR A 41 6.44 5.88 0.58
C THR A 41 6.42 7.25 -0.10
N HIS A 42 7.30 7.42 -1.07
CA HIS A 42 7.33 8.61 -1.92
C HIS A 42 6.47 8.40 -3.17
N ALA A 43 5.91 9.49 -3.69
CA ALA A 43 5.03 9.45 -4.86
C ALA A 43 5.69 8.80 -6.09
N GLU A 44 7.01 8.97 -6.24
CA GLU A 44 7.79 8.42 -7.34
C GLU A 44 7.76 6.89 -7.37
N HIS A 45 7.43 6.25 -6.26
CA HIS A 45 7.39 4.79 -6.16
C HIS A 45 6.03 4.17 -6.45
N PHE A 46 5.02 4.97 -6.80
CA PHE A 46 3.67 4.45 -7.00
C PHE A 46 3.63 3.27 -7.98
N ASP A 47 4.24 3.44 -9.15
CA ASP A 47 4.20 2.39 -10.17
C ASP A 47 4.91 1.11 -9.72
N ALA A 48 6.05 1.26 -9.03
CA ALA A 48 6.80 0.12 -8.51
C ALA A 48 6.03 -0.61 -7.39
N VAL A 49 5.35 0.14 -6.52
CA VAL A 49 4.50 -0.43 -5.48
C VAL A 49 3.33 -1.19 -6.12
N ALA A 50 2.64 -0.56 -7.07
CA ALA A 50 1.51 -1.19 -7.76
C ALA A 50 1.94 -2.47 -8.47
N ALA A 51 3.10 -2.46 -9.14
CA ALA A 51 3.65 -3.65 -9.81
C ALA A 51 3.96 -4.76 -8.81
N THR A 52 4.53 -4.42 -7.65
CA THR A 52 4.84 -5.41 -6.60
C THR A 52 3.55 -6.04 -6.05
N VAL A 53 2.54 -5.23 -5.82
CA VAL A 53 1.23 -5.73 -5.35
C VAL A 53 0.65 -6.68 -6.39
N LYS A 54 0.72 -6.34 -7.68
CA LYS A 54 0.23 -7.19 -8.77
C LYS A 54 0.93 -8.54 -8.82
N GLU A 55 2.23 -8.59 -8.50
CA GLU A 55 2.98 -9.85 -8.44
C GLU A 55 2.47 -10.78 -7.33
N THR A 56 2.01 -10.21 -6.22
CA THR A 56 1.70 -10.97 -5.00
C THR A 56 0.22 -11.21 -4.78
N VAL A 57 -0.64 -10.40 -5.39
CA VAL A 57 -2.10 -10.50 -5.24
C VAL A 57 -2.68 -10.90 -6.59
N PRO A 58 -3.21 -12.11 -6.73
CA PRO A 58 -3.60 -12.67 -8.05
C PRO A 58 -4.93 -12.16 -8.59
N TYR A 59 -5.63 -11.32 -7.85
CA TYR A 59 -6.93 -10.78 -8.27
C TYR A 59 -6.87 -9.26 -8.37
N THR A 60 -7.85 -8.66 -9.06
CA THR A 60 -7.95 -7.21 -9.18
C THR A 60 -8.22 -6.59 -7.83
N ASN A 61 -7.39 -5.64 -7.45
CA ASN A 61 -7.56 -4.89 -6.21
C ASN A 61 -7.30 -3.40 -6.46
N PHE A 62 -7.79 -2.58 -5.55
CA PHE A 62 -7.55 -1.14 -5.61
C PHE A 62 -6.18 -0.80 -5.07
N VAL A 63 -5.40 -0.06 -5.86
CA VAL A 63 -4.16 0.56 -5.41
C VAL A 63 -4.26 2.04 -5.76
N GLY A 64 -4.35 2.89 -4.76
CA GLY A 64 -4.49 4.32 -4.94
C GLY A 64 -3.45 5.08 -4.13
N GLN A 65 -3.26 6.33 -4.46
CA GLN A 65 -2.31 7.20 -3.79
C GLN A 65 -3.06 8.30 -3.05
N ILE A 66 -2.69 8.48 -1.78
CA ILE A 66 -3.14 9.60 -0.96
C ILE A 66 -1.89 10.42 -0.64
N GLU A 67 -1.94 11.72 -0.94
CA GLU A 67 -0.86 12.61 -0.59
C GLU A 67 -1.01 13.08 0.85
N VAL A 68 0.11 13.06 1.59
CA VAL A 68 0.18 13.57 2.96
C VAL A 68 1.15 14.73 2.95
N PRO A 69 0.65 15.98 2.81
CA PRO A 69 1.52 17.13 2.58
C PRO A 69 2.36 17.54 3.80
N ARG A 70 1.99 17.09 4.99
CA ARG A 70 2.71 17.41 6.22
C ARG A 70 2.96 16.15 7.01
N VAL A 71 4.23 15.87 7.27
CA VAL A 71 4.69 14.71 8.05
C VAL A 71 5.68 15.23 9.08
N ASN A 72 5.65 14.69 10.29
CA ASN A 72 6.60 15.05 11.33
C ASN A 72 8.04 14.68 10.90
N ASP A 73 8.98 15.52 11.29
CA ASP A 73 10.37 15.43 10.83
C ASP A 73 11.03 14.10 11.18
N ALA A 74 10.78 13.58 12.38
CA ALA A 74 11.40 12.34 12.83
C ALA A 74 10.98 11.16 11.96
N PHE A 75 9.71 11.07 11.59
CA PHE A 75 9.25 10.00 10.72
C PHE A 75 9.80 10.16 9.29
N ALA A 76 9.77 11.38 8.76
CA ALA A 76 10.29 11.65 7.42
C ALA A 76 11.78 11.27 7.33
N ALA A 77 12.57 11.61 8.33
CA ALA A 77 13.99 11.27 8.38
C ALA A 77 14.19 9.74 8.41
N TRP A 78 13.40 9.06 9.24
CA TRP A 78 13.48 7.60 9.36
C TRP A 78 13.12 6.92 8.03
N LEU A 79 12.05 7.38 7.37
CA LEU A 79 11.66 6.84 6.07
C LEU A 79 12.76 7.06 5.03
N ASN A 80 13.32 8.27 4.98
CA ASN A 80 14.33 8.63 4.00
C ASN A 80 15.66 7.91 4.18
N ASP A 81 15.92 7.33 5.36
CA ASP A 81 17.14 6.54 5.57
C ASP A 81 17.20 5.32 4.66
N THR A 82 16.07 4.73 4.33
CA THR A 82 16.01 3.50 3.54
C THR A 82 15.21 3.63 2.25
N VAL A 83 14.30 4.58 2.19
CA VAL A 83 13.42 4.79 1.03
C VAL A 83 13.77 6.13 0.38
N ARG A 84 14.43 6.07 -0.75
CA ARG A 84 14.80 7.27 -1.51
C ARG A 84 13.67 7.67 -2.45
N PRO A 85 13.50 8.97 -2.66
CA PRO A 85 12.53 9.45 -3.66
C PRO A 85 12.85 8.99 -5.08
#